data_286609859047da6474a7883263683ca2
#
_entry.id   286609859047da6474a7883263683ca2
#
_cell.length_a   1.000
_cell.length_b   1.000
_cell.length_c   1.000
_cell.angle_alpha   90.00
_cell.angle_beta   90.00
_cell.angle_gamma   90.00
#
_symmetry.space_group_name_H-M   'P 1'
#
loop_
_entity.id
_entity.type
_entity.pdbx_description
1 polymer ?
#
loop_
_entity_poly.entity_id
_entity_poly.type
_entity_poly.pdbx_seq_one_letter_code
_entity_poly.pdbx_strand_id
1 'polypeptide(L)'
;EKTRPGNQVKSVYGSMMQVLMAGGGDPTASRWPMGAGESAVFCRYHTGDETIGPNDQVVFEPAASYRHYHACMMYNIITGKPQPGHLAMNEACVEALEACQSVLRPGHTVGDLYAAHSRAFDRAGLTGAALAACGYSVGISYPPTWMDWPMVWADNPQVLEAGMVFFLHMILLDDQTGLSMCLGETAIVTEGSCERVNHMPREVIQV
;
A
#
# COMPACT_ATOMS: atom_id res chain seq x y z
N GLU A 1 -0.89 16.61 -8.76
CA GLU A 1 -1.25 18.04 -8.85
C GLU A 1 -2.37 18.48 -7.90
N LYS A 2 -3.29 17.59 -7.52
CA LYS A 2 -4.43 17.92 -6.64
C LYS A 2 -4.12 17.76 -5.15
N THR A 3 -3.11 16.97 -4.78
CA THR A 3 -2.69 16.80 -3.40
C THR A 3 -1.81 17.97 -2.99
N ARG A 4 -2.45 19.07 -2.57
CA ARG A 4 -1.79 20.33 -2.20
C ARG A 4 -2.44 20.96 -0.97
N PRO A 5 -1.70 21.76 -0.21
CA PRO A 5 -2.26 22.50 0.92
C PRO A 5 -3.54 23.28 0.52
N GLY A 6 -4.53 23.23 1.38
CA GLY A 6 -5.84 23.86 1.18
C GLY A 6 -6.89 23.01 0.46
N ASN A 7 -6.51 21.91 -0.20
CA ASN A 7 -7.45 20.97 -0.80
C ASN A 7 -7.96 19.95 0.23
N GLN A 8 -9.20 19.53 0.09
CA GLN A 8 -9.75 18.44 0.89
C GLN A 8 -9.35 17.09 0.30
N VAL A 9 -9.05 16.10 1.16
CA VAL A 9 -8.70 14.72 0.76
C VAL A 9 -9.78 14.11 -0.13
N LYS A 10 -11.07 14.34 0.17
CA LYS A 10 -12.18 13.85 -0.68
C LYS A 10 -12.22 14.47 -2.07
N SER A 11 -11.72 15.71 -2.26
CA SER A 11 -11.59 16.31 -3.60
C SER A 11 -10.51 15.62 -4.42
N VAL A 12 -9.41 15.23 -3.77
CA VAL A 12 -8.36 14.42 -4.41
C VAL A 12 -8.92 13.06 -4.81
N TYR A 13 -9.62 12.39 -3.88
CA TYR A 13 -10.32 11.13 -4.13
C TYR A 13 -11.25 11.23 -5.36
N GLY A 14 -12.13 12.23 -5.40
CA GLY A 14 -13.05 12.44 -6.52
C GLY A 14 -12.33 12.63 -7.86
N SER A 15 -11.20 13.36 -7.85
CA SER A 15 -10.38 13.57 -9.06
C SER A 15 -9.71 12.27 -9.53
N MET A 16 -9.25 11.43 -8.62
CA MET A 16 -8.67 10.11 -8.93
C MET A 16 -9.73 9.15 -9.47
N MET A 17 -10.93 9.12 -8.85
CA MET A 17 -12.07 8.34 -9.35
C MET A 17 -12.48 8.77 -10.75
N GLN A 18 -12.49 10.07 -11.03
CA GLN A 18 -12.78 10.57 -12.37
C GLN A 18 -11.77 10.04 -13.41
N VAL A 19 -10.48 10.02 -13.08
CA VAL A 19 -9.44 9.47 -13.98
C VAL A 19 -9.66 7.98 -14.22
N LEU A 20 -9.93 7.22 -13.17
CA LEU A 20 -10.21 5.78 -13.27
C LEU A 20 -11.40 5.50 -14.18
N MET A 21 -12.52 6.16 -13.93
CA MET A 21 -13.76 5.96 -14.68
C MET A 21 -13.64 6.44 -16.13
N ALA A 22 -13.01 7.59 -16.36
CA ALA A 22 -12.77 8.11 -17.71
C ALA A 22 -11.81 7.23 -18.52
N GLY A 23 -10.90 6.53 -17.85
CA GLY A 23 -9.99 5.54 -18.44
C GLY A 23 -10.64 4.18 -18.74
N GLY A 24 -11.94 4.02 -18.47
CA GLY A 24 -12.69 2.77 -18.71
C GLY A 24 -12.62 1.77 -17.56
N GLY A 25 -12.15 2.18 -16.38
CA GLY A 25 -12.20 1.37 -15.18
C GLY A 25 -13.61 1.31 -14.57
N ASP A 26 -13.82 0.33 -13.71
CA ASP A 26 -15.07 0.13 -12.96
C ASP A 26 -14.94 0.68 -11.54
N PRO A 27 -16.07 0.95 -10.83
CA PRO A 27 -16.03 1.19 -9.40
C PRO A 27 -15.39 0.02 -8.67
N THR A 28 -14.51 0.32 -7.72
CA THR A 28 -13.83 -0.69 -6.92
C THR A 28 -14.75 -1.30 -5.87
N ALA A 29 -14.47 -2.53 -5.44
CA ALA A 29 -15.26 -3.27 -4.46
C ALA A 29 -15.25 -2.63 -3.05
N SER A 30 -14.32 -1.72 -2.79
CA SER A 30 -14.24 -0.94 -1.55
C SER A 30 -13.87 0.51 -1.84
N ARG A 31 -14.13 1.39 -0.87
CA ARG A 31 -13.59 2.75 -0.89
C ARG A 31 -12.09 2.69 -0.66
N TRP A 32 -11.37 3.64 -1.27
CA TRP A 32 -9.93 3.76 -1.07
C TRP A 32 -9.61 4.37 0.30
N PRO A 33 -8.77 3.73 1.12
CA PRO A 33 -8.21 4.36 2.30
C PRO A 33 -7.39 5.59 1.92
N MET A 34 -7.69 6.72 2.53
CA MET A 34 -6.97 7.98 2.33
C MET A 34 -7.07 8.80 3.61
N GLY A 35 -5.94 9.32 4.09
CA GLY A 35 -5.88 10.18 5.26
C GLY A 35 -4.78 11.22 5.12
N ALA A 36 -4.94 12.38 5.76
CA ALA A 36 -3.96 13.46 5.79
C ALA A 36 -3.66 13.89 7.24
N GLY A 37 -2.42 14.33 7.50
CA GLY A 37 -1.99 14.75 8.82
C GLY A 37 -2.12 13.64 9.85
N GLU A 38 -2.84 13.87 10.93
CA GLU A 38 -3.07 12.88 12.00
C GLU A 38 -3.87 11.65 11.52
N SER A 39 -4.79 11.81 10.58
CA SER A 39 -5.57 10.68 10.08
C SER A 39 -4.75 9.72 9.22
N ALA A 40 -3.57 10.13 8.76
CA ALA A 40 -2.66 9.27 8.02
C ALA A 40 -2.06 8.12 8.85
N VAL A 41 -2.10 8.19 10.19
CA VAL A 41 -1.69 7.09 11.09
C VAL A 41 -2.81 6.08 11.37
N PHE A 42 -4.00 6.28 10.81
CA PHE A 42 -5.11 5.34 10.95
C PHE A 42 -5.21 4.45 9.70
N CYS A 43 -4.82 3.20 9.85
CA CYS A 43 -5.03 2.22 8.80
C CYS A 43 -6.52 2.14 8.43
N ARG A 44 -6.83 2.16 7.12
CA ARG A 44 -8.19 2.09 6.58
C ARG A 44 -9.09 3.29 6.89
N TYR A 45 -8.51 4.46 7.09
CA TYR A 45 -9.25 5.69 7.21
C TYR A 45 -9.89 6.09 5.87
N HIS A 46 -11.19 6.40 5.88
CA HIS A 46 -11.97 6.59 4.64
C HIS A 46 -12.73 7.92 4.53
N THR A 47 -12.73 8.76 5.56
CA THR A 47 -13.61 9.93 5.58
C THR A 47 -13.21 10.98 4.55
N GLY A 48 -11.94 11.39 4.54
CA GLY A 48 -11.41 12.34 3.57
C GLY A 48 -11.94 13.77 3.71
N ASP A 49 -12.50 14.13 4.85
CA ASP A 49 -13.00 15.49 5.13
C ASP A 49 -11.90 16.47 5.54
N GLU A 50 -10.70 15.99 5.79
CA GLU A 50 -9.56 16.78 6.19
C GLU A 50 -9.13 17.71 5.07
N THR A 51 -8.67 18.88 5.46
CA THR A 51 -7.97 19.84 4.59
C THR A 51 -6.48 19.58 4.72
N ILE A 52 -5.81 19.31 3.61
CA ILE A 52 -4.37 19.08 3.58
C ILE A 52 -3.63 20.34 4.01
N GLY A 53 -2.78 20.22 5.00
CA GLY A 53 -1.93 21.29 5.52
C GLY A 53 -0.64 21.47 4.72
N PRO A 54 0.18 22.49 5.05
CA PRO A 54 1.41 22.80 4.31
C PRO A 54 2.59 21.87 4.62
N ASN A 55 2.49 21.02 5.64
CA ASN A 55 3.53 20.09 6.07
C ASN A 55 2.91 18.75 6.48
N ASP A 56 1.93 18.28 5.73
CA ASP A 56 1.24 17.03 6.01
C ASP A 56 1.85 15.84 5.29
N GLN A 57 1.66 14.69 5.89
CA GLN A 57 1.74 13.40 5.25
C GLN A 57 0.35 12.99 4.75
N VAL A 58 0.25 12.53 3.53
CA VAL A 58 -1.02 12.06 2.94
C VAL A 58 -0.83 10.63 2.45
N VAL A 59 -1.56 9.72 3.05
CA VAL A 59 -1.56 8.29 2.70
C VAL A 59 -2.63 8.01 1.67
N PHE A 60 -2.30 7.20 0.68
CA PHE A 60 -3.21 6.74 -0.37
C PHE A 60 -3.11 5.23 -0.54
N GLU A 61 -4.26 4.56 -0.55
CA GLU A 61 -4.39 3.16 -0.97
C GLU A 61 -5.45 3.05 -2.07
N PRO A 62 -5.18 3.54 -3.29
CA PRO A 62 -6.10 3.38 -4.40
C PRO A 62 -6.02 1.98 -5.00
N ALA A 63 -7.14 1.55 -5.56
CA ALA A 63 -7.21 0.40 -6.45
C ALA A 63 -7.78 0.81 -7.79
N ALA A 64 -7.37 0.15 -8.86
CA ALA A 64 -8.08 0.14 -10.13
C ALA A 64 -8.90 -1.14 -10.23
N SER A 65 -10.05 -1.06 -10.91
CA SER A 65 -10.88 -2.22 -11.22
C SER A 65 -11.26 -2.21 -12.70
N TYR A 66 -11.19 -3.37 -13.32
CA TYR A 66 -11.70 -3.60 -14.67
C TYR A 66 -12.33 -4.98 -14.76
N ARG A 67 -13.62 -5.03 -15.08
CA ARG A 67 -14.42 -6.27 -15.07
C ARG A 67 -14.28 -7.05 -13.76
N HIS A 68 -14.30 -6.31 -12.64
CA HIS A 68 -14.13 -6.81 -11.27
C HIS A 68 -12.72 -7.30 -10.90
N TYR A 69 -11.75 -7.35 -11.83
CA TYR A 69 -10.35 -7.58 -11.47
C TYR A 69 -9.76 -6.32 -10.85
N HIS A 70 -9.12 -6.48 -9.71
CA HIS A 70 -8.53 -5.38 -8.95
C HIS A 70 -7.00 -5.42 -9.01
N ALA A 71 -6.41 -4.22 -9.07
CA ALA A 71 -4.99 -3.98 -8.81
C ALA A 71 -4.87 -2.80 -7.86
N CYS A 72 -4.15 -3.00 -6.77
CA CYS A 72 -3.99 -2.02 -5.70
C CYS A 72 -2.58 -1.44 -5.70
N MET A 73 -2.45 -0.22 -5.20
CA MET A 73 -1.18 0.41 -4.89
C MET A 73 -1.31 1.20 -3.59
N MET A 74 -0.17 1.50 -2.95
CA MET A 74 -0.14 2.30 -1.76
C MET A 74 1.10 3.18 -1.75
N TYR A 75 0.96 4.45 -1.36
CA TYR A 75 2.05 5.41 -1.31
C TYR A 75 1.71 6.61 -0.44
N ASN A 76 2.76 7.35 -0.02
CA ASN A 76 2.60 8.62 0.66
C ASN A 76 2.98 9.79 -0.25
N ILE A 77 2.26 10.91 -0.08
CA ILE A 77 2.67 12.23 -0.56
C ILE A 77 2.94 13.10 0.66
N ILE A 78 4.07 13.78 0.68
CA ILE A 78 4.42 14.74 1.73
C ILE A 78 4.29 16.14 1.15
N THR A 79 3.44 16.97 1.76
CA THR A 79 3.42 18.39 1.47
C THR A 79 4.52 19.10 2.25
N GLY A 80 5.22 20.03 1.62
CA GLY A 80 6.38 20.67 2.23
C GLY A 80 7.60 19.74 2.32
N LYS A 81 8.40 19.87 3.39
CA LYS A 81 9.66 19.13 3.53
C LYS A 81 9.46 17.80 4.30
N PRO A 82 9.84 16.65 3.71
CA PRO A 82 9.84 15.38 4.44
C PRO A 82 10.72 15.46 5.69
N GLN A 83 10.24 14.90 6.80
CA GLN A 83 11.03 14.73 8.01
C GLN A 83 12.02 13.58 7.83
N PRO A 84 13.15 13.54 8.56
CA PRO A 84 14.08 12.42 8.51
C PRO A 84 13.43 11.06 8.77
N GLY A 85 12.43 11.02 9.68
CA GLY A 85 11.65 9.80 9.96
C GLY A 85 10.88 9.28 8.75
N HIS A 86 10.28 10.17 7.94
CA HIS A 86 9.62 9.75 6.69
C HIS A 86 10.59 9.08 5.72
N LEU A 87 11.82 9.63 5.59
CA LEU A 87 12.83 9.06 4.69
C LEU A 87 13.28 7.69 5.17
N ALA A 88 13.59 7.55 6.48
CA ALA A 88 13.99 6.28 7.07
C ALA A 88 12.88 5.21 6.97
N MET A 89 11.63 5.58 7.23
CA MET A 89 10.48 4.67 7.07
C MET A 89 10.29 4.27 5.60
N ASN A 90 10.49 5.20 4.65
CA ASN A 90 10.37 4.87 3.23
C ASN A 90 11.46 3.89 2.77
N GLU A 91 12.72 4.10 3.18
CA GLU A 91 13.81 3.17 2.90
C GLU A 91 13.51 1.77 3.41
N ALA A 92 12.99 1.66 4.65
CA ALA A 92 12.58 0.39 5.23
C ALA A 92 11.41 -0.26 4.47
N CYS A 93 10.42 0.52 4.03
CA CYS A 93 9.32 0.03 3.20
C CYS A 93 9.80 -0.49 1.84
N VAL A 94 10.74 0.21 1.20
CA VAL A 94 11.33 -0.24 -0.07
C VAL A 94 12.07 -1.57 0.14
N GLU A 95 12.93 -1.66 1.16
CA GLU A 95 13.67 -2.90 1.48
C GLU A 95 12.71 -4.06 1.77
N ALA A 96 11.66 -3.83 2.57
CA ALA A 96 10.68 -4.85 2.91
C ALA A 96 9.90 -5.34 1.68
N LEU A 97 9.48 -4.41 0.80
CA LEU A 97 8.76 -4.75 -0.43
C LEU A 97 9.63 -5.57 -1.39
N GLU A 98 10.89 -5.17 -1.58
CA GLU A 98 11.86 -5.90 -2.41
C GLU A 98 12.16 -7.28 -1.84
N ALA A 99 12.31 -7.40 -0.51
CA ALA A 99 12.49 -8.67 0.16
C ALA A 99 11.29 -9.60 -0.05
N CYS A 100 10.05 -9.10 0.07
CA CYS A 100 8.85 -9.88 -0.24
C CYS A 100 8.82 -10.31 -1.71
N GLN A 101 9.09 -9.40 -2.64
CA GLN A 101 9.08 -9.71 -4.08
C GLN A 101 10.14 -10.73 -4.47
N SER A 102 11.28 -10.77 -3.77
CA SER A 102 12.35 -11.74 -4.01
C SER A 102 11.93 -13.18 -3.71
N VAL A 103 11.00 -13.38 -2.78
CA VAL A 103 10.46 -14.70 -2.40
C VAL A 103 9.06 -14.98 -2.96
N LEU A 104 8.48 -14.04 -3.71
CA LEU A 104 7.17 -14.20 -4.35
C LEU A 104 7.28 -15.06 -5.62
N ARG A 105 7.46 -16.37 -5.44
CA ARG A 105 7.63 -17.36 -6.51
C ARG A 105 7.25 -18.76 -6.03
N PRO A 106 6.97 -19.71 -6.94
CA PRO A 106 6.65 -21.09 -6.57
C PRO A 106 7.71 -21.72 -5.67
N GLY A 107 7.28 -22.58 -4.75
CA GLY A 107 8.12 -23.30 -3.80
C GLY A 107 8.32 -22.57 -2.46
N HIS A 108 7.92 -21.30 -2.37
CA HIS A 108 7.80 -20.56 -1.12
C HIS A 108 6.37 -20.64 -0.59
N THR A 109 6.19 -20.24 0.66
CA THR A 109 4.88 -20.10 1.29
C THR A 109 4.48 -18.63 1.44
N VAL A 110 3.21 -18.37 1.66
CA VAL A 110 2.73 -17.03 2.02
C VAL A 110 3.35 -16.54 3.32
N GLY A 111 3.65 -17.45 4.27
CA GLY A 111 4.39 -17.14 5.49
C GLY A 111 5.82 -16.66 5.23
N ASP A 112 6.48 -17.16 4.19
CA ASP A 112 7.82 -16.70 3.81
C ASP A 112 7.83 -15.23 3.37
N LEU A 113 6.75 -14.74 2.74
CA LEU A 113 6.58 -13.31 2.42
C LEU A 113 6.55 -12.48 3.70
N TYR A 114 5.74 -12.91 4.68
CA TYR A 114 5.67 -12.22 5.97
C TYR A 114 7.01 -12.25 6.70
N ALA A 115 7.71 -13.38 6.69
CA ALA A 115 9.02 -13.50 7.31
C ALA A 115 10.07 -12.58 6.64
N ALA A 116 9.99 -12.38 5.33
CA ALA A 116 10.86 -11.44 4.62
C ALA A 116 10.57 -9.99 5.03
N HIS A 117 9.29 -9.60 5.07
CA HIS A 117 8.82 -8.30 5.55
C HIS A 117 9.27 -8.02 6.99
N SER A 118 9.00 -8.95 7.93
CA SER A 118 9.35 -8.81 9.35
C SER A 118 10.85 -8.60 9.53
N ARG A 119 11.69 -9.42 8.89
CA ARG A 119 13.15 -9.27 8.96
C ARG A 119 13.66 -7.92 8.46
N ALA A 120 13.02 -7.33 7.45
CA ALA A 120 13.42 -6.00 6.95
C ALA A 120 13.11 -4.92 8.00
N PHE A 121 11.92 -4.93 8.58
CA PHE A 121 11.55 -3.97 9.61
C PHE A 121 12.29 -4.18 10.93
N ASP A 122 12.63 -5.43 11.30
CA ASP A 122 13.49 -5.71 12.45
C ASP A 122 14.87 -5.07 12.28
N ARG A 123 15.50 -5.22 11.10
CA ARG A 123 16.79 -4.57 10.80
C ARG A 123 16.74 -3.05 10.88
N ALA A 124 15.63 -2.47 10.46
CA ALA A 124 15.40 -1.03 10.52
C ALA A 124 15.02 -0.52 11.92
N GLY A 125 14.74 -1.43 12.88
CA GLY A 125 14.26 -1.06 14.21
C GLY A 125 12.82 -0.53 14.24
N LEU A 126 12.00 -0.88 13.23
CA LEU A 126 10.64 -0.35 13.02
C LEU A 126 9.53 -1.38 13.25
N THR A 127 9.84 -2.53 13.84
CA THR A 127 8.87 -3.62 14.12
C THR A 127 7.66 -3.13 14.91
N GLY A 128 7.87 -2.22 15.87
CA GLY A 128 6.77 -1.68 16.70
C GLY A 128 5.76 -0.82 15.94
N ALA A 129 6.14 -0.30 14.77
CA ALA A 129 5.26 0.50 13.91
C ALA A 129 4.62 -0.34 12.78
N ALA A 130 5.05 -1.59 12.59
CA ALA A 130 4.60 -2.45 11.50
C ALA A 130 3.29 -3.19 11.84
N LEU A 131 2.49 -3.49 10.81
CA LEU A 131 1.30 -4.32 10.96
C LEU A 131 1.64 -5.81 11.03
N ALA A 132 0.73 -6.59 11.65
CA ALA A 132 0.82 -8.04 11.75
C ALA A 132 0.49 -8.80 10.45
N ALA A 133 0.25 -8.09 9.36
CA ALA A 133 0.06 -8.64 8.02
C ALA A 133 0.65 -7.67 7.00
N CYS A 134 1.17 -8.17 5.88
CA CYS A 134 1.83 -7.34 4.87
C CYS A 134 1.30 -7.56 3.45
N GLY A 135 0.09 -8.09 3.31
CA GLY A 135 -0.52 -8.29 2.00
C GLY A 135 -1.69 -9.25 2.02
N TYR A 136 -2.29 -9.39 0.87
CA TYR A 136 -3.41 -10.29 0.61
C TYR A 136 -3.53 -10.60 -0.88
N SER A 137 -4.21 -11.70 -1.20
CA SER A 137 -4.56 -12.01 -2.59
C SER A 137 -5.54 -10.98 -3.15
N VAL A 138 -5.38 -10.65 -4.42
CA VAL A 138 -6.31 -9.81 -5.18
C VAL A 138 -6.67 -10.48 -6.50
N GLY A 139 -7.88 -10.16 -6.99
CA GLY A 139 -8.36 -10.71 -8.25
C GLY A 139 -9.76 -10.19 -8.55
N ILE A 140 -10.68 -11.10 -8.90
CA ILE A 140 -12.09 -10.78 -9.07
C ILE A 140 -12.73 -10.60 -7.69
N SER A 141 -13.21 -9.40 -7.40
CA SER A 141 -13.81 -9.07 -6.11
C SER A 141 -15.06 -8.22 -6.27
N TYR A 142 -15.98 -8.37 -5.32
CA TYR A 142 -17.25 -7.64 -5.25
C TYR A 142 -17.35 -6.94 -3.89
N PRO A 143 -18.17 -5.87 -3.77
CA PRO A 143 -18.38 -5.24 -2.48
C PRO A 143 -18.74 -6.25 -1.38
N PRO A 144 -18.27 -6.07 -0.16
CA PRO A 144 -17.73 -4.81 0.40
C PRO A 144 -16.21 -4.64 0.35
N THR A 145 -15.45 -5.58 -0.20
CA THR A 145 -13.97 -5.49 -0.16
C THR A 145 -13.32 -6.14 -1.39
N TRP A 146 -12.17 -5.61 -1.80
CA TRP A 146 -11.30 -6.25 -2.80
C TRP A 146 -10.26 -7.19 -2.20
N MET A 147 -10.10 -7.20 -0.87
CA MET A 147 -9.20 -8.13 -0.20
C MET A 147 -9.74 -9.54 -0.29
N ASP A 148 -8.88 -10.47 -0.67
CA ASP A 148 -9.23 -11.87 -0.78
C ASP A 148 -8.21 -12.74 -0.04
N TRP A 149 -8.48 -14.01 0.03
CA TRP A 149 -7.67 -15.01 0.68
C TRP A 149 -6.68 -15.66 -0.32
N PRO A 150 -5.44 -16.00 0.07
CA PRO A 150 -4.89 -15.90 1.44
C PRO A 150 -4.38 -14.51 1.81
N MET A 151 -4.43 -14.21 3.11
CA MET A 151 -3.76 -13.06 3.72
C MET A 151 -2.30 -13.42 4.02
N VAL A 152 -1.41 -12.42 3.92
CA VAL A 152 0.01 -12.57 4.21
C VAL A 152 0.29 -12.26 5.68
N TRP A 153 0.35 -13.30 6.50
CA TRP A 153 0.70 -13.23 7.93
C TRP A 153 1.76 -14.27 8.30
N ALA A 154 2.24 -14.22 9.54
CA ALA A 154 3.21 -15.17 10.07
C ALA A 154 2.74 -16.63 9.94
N ASP A 155 3.66 -17.51 9.52
CA ASP A 155 3.46 -18.97 9.45
C ASP A 155 2.28 -19.43 8.57
N ASN A 156 1.79 -18.59 7.64
CA ASN A 156 0.77 -19.03 6.70
C ASN A 156 1.34 -20.12 5.76
N PRO A 157 0.84 -21.38 5.85
CA PRO A 157 1.43 -22.52 5.16
C PRO A 157 1.06 -22.60 3.66
N GLN A 158 0.20 -21.70 3.17
CA GLN A 158 -0.23 -21.72 1.76
C GLN A 158 0.98 -21.59 0.84
N VAL A 159 1.16 -22.58 -0.02
CA VAL A 159 2.23 -22.58 -1.02
C VAL A 159 1.89 -21.59 -2.15
N LEU A 160 2.89 -20.85 -2.59
CA LEU A 160 2.78 -19.95 -3.73
C LEU A 160 2.81 -20.73 -5.03
N GLU A 161 1.88 -20.43 -5.93
CA GLU A 161 1.75 -21.04 -7.26
C GLU A 161 1.75 -19.96 -8.34
N ALA A 162 2.31 -20.25 -9.51
CA ALA A 162 2.29 -19.35 -10.65
C ALA A 162 0.84 -18.99 -11.02
N GLY A 163 0.59 -17.74 -11.34
CA GLY A 163 -0.73 -17.18 -11.61
C GLY A 163 -1.44 -16.59 -10.41
N MET A 164 -0.99 -16.83 -9.16
CA MET A 164 -1.49 -16.12 -8.00
C MET A 164 -1.11 -14.64 -8.08
N VAL A 165 -1.99 -13.77 -7.58
CA VAL A 165 -1.77 -12.32 -7.56
C VAL A 165 -1.91 -11.81 -6.14
N PHE A 166 -0.94 -11.03 -5.69
CA PHE A 166 -0.94 -10.44 -4.35
C PHE A 166 -0.77 -8.93 -4.41
N PHE A 167 -1.50 -8.24 -3.56
CA PHE A 167 -1.13 -6.89 -3.14
C PHE A 167 -0.23 -7.00 -1.91
N LEU A 168 1.00 -6.58 -2.05
CA LEU A 168 1.98 -6.51 -0.96
C LEU A 168 2.02 -5.07 -0.46
N HIS A 169 1.77 -4.86 0.84
CA HIS A 169 1.73 -3.53 1.44
C HIS A 169 2.67 -3.44 2.65
N MET A 170 3.59 -2.52 2.56
CA MET A 170 4.51 -2.16 3.63
C MET A 170 3.93 -0.95 4.36
N ILE A 171 3.42 -1.15 5.56
CA ILE A 171 2.73 -0.12 6.33
C ILE A 171 3.42 0.07 7.66
N LEU A 172 3.86 1.28 7.93
CA LEU A 172 4.44 1.73 9.19
C LEU A 172 3.58 2.88 9.74
N LEU A 173 3.08 2.69 10.96
CA LEU A 173 2.26 3.66 11.68
C LEU A 173 2.89 3.85 13.06
N ASP A 174 3.56 4.96 13.26
CA ASP A 174 4.23 5.29 14.51
C ASP A 174 3.40 6.30 15.31
N ASP A 175 2.69 5.83 16.31
CA ASP A 175 1.84 6.64 17.17
C ASP A 175 2.64 7.52 18.14
N GLN A 176 3.92 7.22 18.36
CA GLN A 176 4.79 8.01 19.24
C GLN A 176 5.29 9.27 18.56
N THR A 177 5.58 9.18 17.27
CA THR A 177 6.04 10.33 16.47
C THR A 177 4.92 10.96 15.65
N GLY A 178 3.80 10.27 15.48
CA GLY A 178 2.71 10.68 14.60
C GLY A 178 3.05 10.51 13.11
N LEU A 179 4.14 9.78 12.79
CA LEU A 179 4.54 9.54 11.41
C LEU A 179 3.93 8.27 10.85
N SER A 180 3.62 8.32 9.56
CA SER A 180 3.20 7.14 8.79
C SER A 180 3.95 7.03 7.47
N MET A 181 4.15 5.80 7.03
CA MET A 181 4.68 5.52 5.70
C MET A 181 4.03 4.24 5.18
N CYS A 182 3.62 4.28 3.93
CA CYS A 182 3.16 3.08 3.26
C CYS A 182 3.65 3.04 1.81
N LEU A 183 4.00 1.83 1.41
CA LEU A 183 4.38 1.50 0.05
C LEU A 183 3.75 0.16 -0.29
N GLY A 184 3.00 0.10 -1.39
CA GLY A 184 2.34 -1.15 -1.77
C GLY A 184 2.24 -1.31 -3.27
N GLU A 185 2.45 -2.55 -3.72
CA GLU A 185 2.39 -2.92 -5.13
C GLU A 185 1.63 -4.24 -5.31
N THR A 186 0.85 -4.32 -6.39
CA THR A 186 0.30 -5.58 -6.86
C THR A 186 1.33 -6.30 -7.71
N ALA A 187 1.54 -7.59 -7.44
CA ALA A 187 2.47 -8.43 -8.17
C ALA A 187 1.88 -9.81 -8.47
N ILE A 188 2.25 -10.37 -9.61
CA ILE A 188 1.84 -11.69 -10.10
C ILE A 188 2.96 -12.69 -9.83
N VAL A 189 2.64 -13.83 -9.23
CA VAL A 189 3.57 -14.96 -9.10
C VAL A 189 3.79 -15.58 -10.49
N THR A 190 5.03 -15.64 -10.95
CA THR A 190 5.40 -16.32 -12.18
C THR A 190 6.28 -17.55 -11.90
N GLU A 191 6.60 -18.34 -12.89
CA GLU A 191 7.56 -19.46 -12.74
C GLU A 191 8.99 -19.00 -12.35
N GLY A 192 9.29 -17.73 -12.57
CA GLY A 192 10.58 -17.12 -12.22
C GLY A 192 10.46 -16.06 -11.14
N SER A 193 10.90 -14.84 -11.45
CA SER A 193 10.67 -13.66 -10.60
C SER A 193 9.24 -13.17 -10.75
N CYS A 194 8.67 -12.57 -9.70
CA CYS A 194 7.34 -11.99 -9.80
C CYS A 194 7.27 -10.85 -10.84
N GLU A 195 6.09 -10.65 -11.41
CA GLU A 195 5.80 -9.54 -12.31
C GLU A 195 5.06 -8.43 -11.55
N ARG A 196 5.60 -7.22 -11.55
CA ARG A 196 4.95 -6.05 -10.95
C ARG A 196 3.85 -5.54 -11.89
N VAL A 197 2.66 -5.33 -11.37
CA VAL A 197 1.53 -4.78 -12.13
C VAL A 197 1.60 -3.24 -12.22
N ASN A 198 2.03 -2.60 -11.14
CA ASN A 198 2.20 -1.16 -11.07
C ASN A 198 3.67 -0.74 -10.96
N HIS A 199 4.00 0.38 -11.61
CA HIS A 199 5.37 0.87 -11.76
C HIS A 199 5.54 2.29 -11.23
N MET A 200 4.87 2.62 -10.12
CA MET A 200 5.08 3.91 -9.44
C MET A 200 6.51 4.00 -8.91
N PRO A 201 7.09 5.21 -8.89
CA PRO A 201 8.31 5.47 -8.13
C PRO A 201 8.12 5.06 -6.66
N ARG A 202 9.20 4.54 -6.05
CA ARG A 202 9.20 4.11 -4.64
C ARG A 202 9.75 5.16 -3.69
N GLU A 203 10.23 6.26 -4.22
CA GLU A 203 10.70 7.40 -3.44
C GLU A 203 9.52 8.17 -2.83
N VAL A 204 9.80 8.89 -1.75
CA VAL A 204 8.84 9.82 -1.15
C VAL A 204 8.43 10.87 -2.18
N ILE A 205 7.14 10.97 -2.45
CA ILE A 205 6.59 12.00 -3.35
C ILE A 205 6.41 13.29 -2.54
N GLN A 206 7.13 14.34 -2.94
CA GLN A 206 7.03 15.67 -2.32
C GLN A 206 6.29 16.63 -3.24
N VAL A 207 5.40 17.46 -2.68
CA VAL A 207 4.64 18.51 -3.39
C VAL A 207 4.57 19.83 -2.62
#